data_acd8f234afa7ae5411e91f37ea429ca6
#
_entry.id   acd8f234afa7ae5411e91f37ea429ca6
#
_cell.length_a   1.000
_cell.length_b   1.000
_cell.length_c   1.000
_cell.angle_alpha   90.00
_cell.angle_beta   90.00
_cell.angle_gamma   90.00
#
_symmetry.space_group_name_H-M   'P 1'
#
loop_
_entity.id
_entity.type
_entity.pdbx_description
1 polymer ?
#
loop_
_entity_poly.entity_id
_entity_poly.type
_entity_poly.pdbx_seq_one_letter_code
_entity_poly.pdbx_strand_id
1 'polypeptide(L)'
;VLKRSIEDRLAPANKQIVLGHGTCGGIDTEFKFNPALVDRQKVADLRKRWGIKESDFVIGYSGRLVRDKGIISLVRAFDMLEDADDCKLLLVGMFEVRDALPEDVKERIENDPRIIYTGFVNGGMEYYYSLMNLYVLPSYREGFPTGVLESQAMELPVLTTRVTGCCDAICDGRSGLFITHDPEDIVEKIDEIRLKHRIDGKFGREWVKEYFDCRKVWCEIEKLYK
;
A
#
# COMPACT_ATOMS: atom_id res chain seq x y z
N VAL A 1 -16.33 0.73 -8.56
CA VAL A 1 -16.73 2.16 -8.41
C VAL A 1 -17.84 2.51 -9.38
N LEU A 2 -17.65 2.36 -10.72
CA LEU A 2 -18.65 2.75 -11.74
C LEU A 2 -20.01 2.09 -11.53
N LYS A 3 -20.04 0.76 -11.36
CA LYS A 3 -21.29 0.02 -11.11
C LYS A 3 -22.06 0.61 -9.93
N ARG A 4 -21.39 0.87 -8.81
CA ARG A 4 -21.99 1.48 -7.62
C ARG A 4 -22.51 2.90 -7.88
N SER A 5 -21.73 3.72 -8.62
CA SER A 5 -22.13 5.09 -8.98
C SER A 5 -23.42 5.11 -9.85
N ILE A 6 -23.56 4.13 -10.74
CA ILE A 6 -24.77 3.97 -11.57
C ILE A 6 -25.95 3.51 -10.69
N GLU A 7 -25.76 2.52 -9.83
CA GLU A 7 -26.77 2.01 -8.90
C GLU A 7 -27.26 3.12 -7.96
N ASP A 8 -26.36 3.92 -7.42
CA ASP A 8 -26.67 5.05 -6.53
C ASP A 8 -27.16 6.30 -7.29
N ARG A 9 -27.26 6.24 -8.62
CA ARG A 9 -27.74 7.33 -9.49
C ARG A 9 -27.01 8.66 -9.29
N LEU A 10 -25.70 8.61 -9.06
CA LEU A 10 -24.89 9.81 -8.82
C LEU A 10 -24.77 10.70 -10.06
N ALA A 11 -24.86 10.12 -11.27
CA ALA A 11 -24.98 10.82 -12.53
C ALA A 11 -25.66 9.93 -13.56
N PRO A 12 -26.17 10.47 -14.71
CA PRO A 12 -26.67 9.67 -15.82
C PRO A 12 -25.60 8.69 -16.32
N ALA A 13 -25.98 7.42 -16.56
CA ALA A 13 -25.03 6.36 -16.93
C ALA A 13 -24.20 6.71 -18.17
N ASN A 14 -24.78 7.42 -19.16
CA ASN A 14 -24.09 7.86 -20.37
C ASN A 14 -23.09 9.01 -20.15
N LYS A 15 -23.05 9.60 -18.94
CA LYS A 15 -22.10 10.63 -18.53
C LYS A 15 -21.03 10.10 -17.58
N GLN A 16 -21.04 8.81 -17.33
CA GLN A 16 -20.06 8.16 -16.44
C GLN A 16 -19.11 7.30 -17.25
N ILE A 17 -17.84 7.49 -17.07
CA ILE A 17 -16.77 6.71 -17.69
C ILE A 17 -15.72 6.36 -16.65
N VAL A 18 -15.12 5.18 -16.76
CA VAL A 18 -13.89 4.81 -16.07
C VAL A 18 -12.77 4.83 -17.09
N LEU A 19 -11.74 5.59 -16.81
CA LEU A 19 -10.55 5.65 -17.64
C LEU A 19 -9.62 4.51 -17.28
N GLY A 20 -9.23 3.73 -18.28
CA GLY A 20 -8.42 2.55 -18.07
C GLY A 20 -9.04 1.61 -17.03
N HIS A 21 -8.29 1.25 -16.01
CA HIS A 21 -8.72 0.38 -14.91
C HIS A 21 -9.17 1.14 -13.64
N GLY A 22 -9.36 2.48 -13.71
CA GLY A 22 -10.04 3.23 -12.64
C GLY A 22 -9.18 4.09 -11.74
N THR A 23 -7.93 4.36 -12.08
CA THR A 23 -7.10 5.33 -11.35
C THR A 23 -7.37 6.76 -11.81
N CYS A 24 -7.27 7.74 -10.90
CA CYS A 24 -7.53 9.15 -11.23
C CYS A 24 -6.35 9.89 -11.87
N GLY A 25 -5.11 9.45 -11.70
CA GLY A 25 -3.92 10.14 -12.23
C GLY A 25 -2.84 9.21 -12.78
N GLY A 26 -2.95 7.93 -12.48
CA GLY A 26 -1.92 6.94 -12.80
C GLY A 26 -0.67 7.07 -11.94
N ILE A 27 0.28 6.16 -12.16
CA ILE A 27 1.53 6.04 -11.42
C ILE A 27 2.69 6.34 -12.37
N ASP A 28 3.63 7.17 -11.96
CA ASP A 28 4.88 7.37 -12.70
C ASP A 28 5.81 6.17 -12.47
N THR A 29 5.69 5.17 -13.34
CA THR A 29 6.45 3.92 -13.28
C THR A 29 7.80 4.02 -13.99
N GLU A 30 8.03 5.08 -14.76
CA GLU A 30 9.27 5.26 -15.52
C GLU A 30 10.36 5.92 -14.68
N PHE A 31 10.01 6.97 -13.94
CA PHE A 31 10.98 7.78 -13.20
C PHE A 31 10.82 7.60 -11.70
N LYS A 32 9.69 8.03 -11.11
CA LYS A 32 9.54 8.15 -9.67
C LYS A 32 9.45 6.79 -8.97
N PHE A 33 8.52 5.93 -9.40
CA PHE A 33 8.34 4.61 -8.81
C PHE A 33 9.00 3.54 -9.68
N ASN A 34 10.33 3.68 -9.83
CA ASN A 34 11.16 2.78 -10.61
C ASN A 34 12.33 2.28 -9.73
N PRO A 35 12.33 1.02 -9.28
CA PRO A 35 13.36 0.50 -8.37
C PRO A 35 14.77 0.53 -8.98
N ALA A 36 14.88 0.54 -10.33
CA ALA A 36 16.18 0.66 -10.99
C ALA A 36 16.80 2.06 -10.91
N LEU A 37 15.98 3.10 -10.66
CA LEU A 37 16.42 4.50 -10.59
C LEU A 37 16.49 5.04 -9.16
N VAL A 38 16.15 4.24 -8.16
CA VAL A 38 16.19 4.66 -6.75
C VAL A 38 17.62 4.95 -6.32
N ASP A 39 17.81 6.10 -5.70
CA ASP A 39 19.10 6.47 -5.09
C ASP A 39 19.39 5.57 -3.89
N ARG A 40 20.29 4.61 -4.09
CA ARG A 40 20.67 3.62 -3.08
C ARG A 40 21.31 4.23 -1.84
N GLN A 41 22.00 5.38 -1.98
CA GLN A 41 22.60 6.05 -0.83
C GLN A 41 21.51 6.62 0.08
N LYS A 42 20.47 7.24 -0.49
CA LYS A 42 19.33 7.72 0.29
C LYS A 42 18.57 6.59 1.00
N VAL A 43 18.42 5.43 0.37
CA VAL A 43 17.82 4.25 1.01
C VAL A 43 18.69 3.77 2.17
N ALA A 44 20.01 3.69 1.99
CA ALA A 44 20.95 3.30 3.06
C ALA A 44 20.92 4.29 4.23
N ASP A 45 20.87 5.59 3.95
CA ASP A 45 20.76 6.64 4.98
C ASP A 45 19.44 6.53 5.76
N LEU A 46 18.32 6.22 5.08
CA LEU A 46 17.04 5.97 5.74
C LEU A 46 17.06 4.69 6.57
N ARG A 47 17.64 3.58 6.08
CA ARG A 47 17.83 2.36 6.88
C ARG A 47 18.59 2.66 8.17
N LYS A 48 19.71 3.39 8.06
CA LYS A 48 20.50 3.81 9.21
C LYS A 48 19.71 4.70 10.17
N ARG A 49 18.99 5.69 9.63
CA ARG A 49 18.15 6.60 10.43
C ARG A 49 17.10 5.87 11.25
N TRP A 50 16.47 4.86 10.67
CA TRP A 50 15.36 4.12 11.27
C TRP A 50 15.78 2.80 11.94
N GLY A 51 17.10 2.53 11.99
CA GLY A 51 17.64 1.32 12.62
C GLY A 51 17.18 0.02 11.94
N ILE A 52 16.93 0.06 10.63
CA ILE A 52 16.53 -1.10 9.82
C ILE A 52 17.78 -1.84 9.36
N LYS A 53 17.95 -3.09 9.79
CA LYS A 53 19.05 -3.97 9.39
C LYS A 53 18.77 -4.56 7.99
N GLU A 54 19.82 -5.02 7.31
CA GLU A 54 19.66 -5.72 6.02
C GLU A 54 18.88 -7.04 6.15
N SER A 55 18.97 -7.68 7.33
CA SER A 55 18.22 -8.92 7.64
C SER A 55 16.79 -8.70 8.03
N ASP A 56 16.37 -7.46 8.32
CA ASP A 56 15.01 -7.20 8.80
C ASP A 56 13.98 -7.37 7.66
N PHE A 57 12.89 -8.05 7.98
CA PHE A 57 11.70 -8.10 7.13
C PHE A 57 10.79 -6.93 7.49
N VAL A 58 10.63 -6.00 6.57
CA VAL A 58 9.90 -4.76 6.80
C VAL A 58 8.49 -4.84 6.19
N ILE A 59 7.49 -4.86 7.07
CA ILE A 59 6.08 -4.74 6.72
C ILE A 59 5.75 -3.25 6.67
N GLY A 60 5.29 -2.77 5.53
CA GLY A 60 5.05 -1.35 5.31
C GLY A 60 3.59 -0.98 5.13
N TYR A 61 3.27 0.22 5.57
CA TYR A 61 2.01 0.91 5.31
C TYR A 61 2.30 2.37 4.98
N SER A 62 1.51 2.96 4.10
CA SER A 62 1.55 4.41 3.83
C SER A 62 0.16 5.01 3.75
N GLY A 63 -0.05 6.12 4.45
CA GLY A 63 -1.32 6.84 4.50
C GLY A 63 -1.65 7.41 5.88
N ARG A 64 -2.86 7.93 6.01
CA ARG A 64 -3.35 8.44 7.30
C ARG A 64 -3.51 7.30 8.31
N LEU A 65 -3.05 7.50 9.53
CA LEU A 65 -3.20 6.52 10.61
C LEU A 65 -4.52 6.77 11.33
N VAL A 66 -5.59 6.15 10.80
CA VAL A 66 -6.97 6.26 11.28
C VAL A 66 -7.63 4.88 11.32
N ARG A 67 -8.77 4.76 12.03
CA ARG A 67 -9.51 3.49 12.18
C ARG A 67 -9.94 2.93 10.82
N ASP A 68 -10.45 3.78 9.95
CA ASP A 68 -10.95 3.43 8.60
C ASP A 68 -9.89 2.78 7.69
N LYS A 69 -8.61 3.01 7.98
CA LYS A 69 -7.47 2.41 7.29
C LYS A 69 -7.02 1.06 7.87
N GLY A 70 -7.70 0.57 8.91
CA GLY A 70 -7.44 -0.74 9.48
C GLY A 70 -6.14 -0.85 10.28
N ILE A 71 -5.59 0.29 10.74
CA ILE A 71 -4.33 0.32 11.49
C ILE A 71 -4.41 -0.51 12.77
N ILE A 72 -5.57 -0.55 13.42
CA ILE A 72 -5.78 -1.36 14.63
C ILE A 72 -5.54 -2.85 14.33
N SER A 73 -6.13 -3.37 13.24
CA SER A 73 -5.95 -4.76 12.83
C SER A 73 -4.51 -5.05 12.44
N LEU A 74 -3.84 -4.11 11.75
CA LEU A 74 -2.44 -4.26 11.35
C LEU A 74 -1.49 -4.33 12.56
N VAL A 75 -1.67 -3.42 13.53
CA VAL A 75 -0.84 -3.41 14.76
C VAL A 75 -1.07 -4.69 15.57
N ARG A 76 -2.32 -5.12 15.73
CA ARG A 76 -2.64 -6.38 16.42
C ARG A 76 -2.05 -7.60 15.72
N ALA A 77 -2.14 -7.66 14.38
CA ALA A 77 -1.52 -8.72 13.60
C ALA A 77 0.01 -8.71 13.79
N PHE A 78 0.64 -7.54 13.79
CA PHE A 78 2.08 -7.41 14.02
C PHE A 78 2.48 -7.91 15.41
N ASP A 79 1.66 -7.66 16.44
CA ASP A 79 1.89 -8.17 17.81
C ASP A 79 1.77 -9.70 17.91
N MET A 80 1.01 -10.33 17.02
CA MET A 80 0.80 -11.79 16.97
C MET A 80 1.85 -12.55 16.16
N LEU A 81 2.73 -11.85 15.42
CA LEU A 81 3.80 -12.50 14.66
C LEU A 81 4.77 -13.20 15.62
N GLU A 82 4.85 -14.53 15.52
CA GLU A 82 5.81 -15.34 16.26
C GLU A 82 7.20 -15.28 15.61
N ASP A 83 8.25 -15.49 16.41
CA ASP A 83 9.66 -15.48 15.96
C ASP A 83 10.00 -14.29 15.05
N ALA A 84 9.50 -13.10 15.41
CA ALA A 84 9.55 -11.89 14.59
C ALA A 84 10.55 -10.85 15.10
N ASP A 85 11.63 -11.26 15.74
CA ASP A 85 12.69 -10.36 16.21
C ASP A 85 13.36 -9.59 15.05
N ASP A 86 13.33 -10.17 13.86
CA ASP A 86 13.79 -9.58 12.62
C ASP A 86 12.69 -8.84 11.83
N CYS A 87 11.46 -8.79 12.34
CA CYS A 87 10.37 -8.05 11.69
C CYS A 87 10.28 -6.61 12.19
N LYS A 88 10.03 -5.69 11.24
CA LYS A 88 9.73 -4.29 11.52
C LYS A 88 8.40 -3.91 10.88
N LEU A 89 7.62 -3.06 11.57
CA LEU A 89 6.43 -2.42 11.00
C LEU A 89 6.76 -0.96 10.70
N LEU A 90 6.73 -0.58 9.42
CA LEU A 90 7.01 0.77 8.96
C LEU A 90 5.70 1.49 8.60
N LEU A 91 5.31 2.45 9.43
CA LEU A 91 4.11 3.26 9.27
C LEU A 91 4.48 4.65 8.76
N VAL A 92 4.23 4.91 7.47
CA VAL A 92 4.52 6.19 6.83
C VAL A 92 3.25 7.02 6.73
N GLY A 93 3.15 8.06 7.55
CA GLY A 93 1.98 8.92 7.61
C GLY A 93 1.75 9.48 9.00
N MET A 94 0.63 10.15 9.22
CA MET A 94 0.38 10.81 10.49
C MET A 94 -0.96 10.39 11.10
N PHE A 95 -1.04 10.50 12.41
CA PHE A 95 -2.30 10.41 13.13
C PHE A 95 -3.21 11.58 12.77
N GLU A 96 -4.49 11.31 12.69
CA GLU A 96 -5.50 12.35 12.51
C GLU A 96 -6.51 12.34 13.65
N VAL A 97 -7.04 13.52 13.97
CA VAL A 97 -8.06 13.70 15.00
C VAL A 97 -9.39 13.10 14.55
N ARG A 98 -9.71 13.27 13.27
CA ARG A 98 -10.91 12.68 12.69
C ARG A 98 -10.70 11.18 12.50
N ASP A 99 -11.58 10.36 13.07
CA ASP A 99 -11.48 8.89 13.07
C ASP A 99 -10.20 8.38 13.75
N ALA A 100 -9.86 9.04 14.87
CA ALA A 100 -8.63 8.78 15.62
C ALA A 100 -8.51 7.32 16.10
N LEU A 101 -7.28 6.83 16.10
CA LEU A 101 -6.96 5.54 16.73
C LEU A 101 -7.21 5.60 18.26
N PRO A 102 -7.52 4.48 18.89
CA PRO A 102 -7.52 4.35 20.34
C PRO A 102 -6.14 4.70 20.92
N GLU A 103 -6.12 5.24 22.15
CA GLU A 103 -4.87 5.71 22.76
C GLU A 103 -3.87 4.58 23.02
N ASP A 104 -4.36 3.41 23.46
CA ASP A 104 -3.54 2.20 23.64
C ASP A 104 -2.81 1.76 22.37
N VAL A 105 -3.48 1.91 21.20
CA VAL A 105 -2.86 1.60 19.89
C VAL A 105 -1.81 2.64 19.52
N LYS A 106 -2.05 3.92 19.81
CA LYS A 106 -1.05 4.97 19.57
C LYS A 106 0.18 4.79 20.46
N GLU A 107 -0.04 4.58 21.76
CA GLU A 107 1.03 4.27 22.71
C GLU A 107 1.84 3.04 22.28
N ARG A 108 1.16 2.02 21.75
CA ARG A 108 1.82 0.84 21.20
C ARG A 108 2.70 1.18 20.00
N ILE A 109 2.21 2.00 19.06
CA ILE A 109 2.97 2.45 17.90
C ILE A 109 4.19 3.28 18.30
N GLU A 110 4.06 4.15 19.29
CA GLU A 110 5.11 5.07 19.70
C GLU A 110 6.18 4.43 20.60
N ASN A 111 5.85 3.36 21.32
CA ASN A 111 6.73 2.76 22.33
C ASN A 111 7.37 1.42 21.92
N ASP A 112 6.88 0.73 20.86
CA ASP A 112 7.52 -0.51 20.40
C ASP A 112 8.71 -0.19 19.49
N PRO A 113 9.93 -0.60 19.84
CA PRO A 113 11.13 -0.36 19.03
C PRO A 113 11.12 -1.11 17.68
N ARG A 114 10.19 -2.05 17.48
CA ARG A 114 10.00 -2.73 16.20
C ARG A 114 9.07 -1.97 15.26
N ILE A 115 8.29 -0.99 15.79
CA ILE A 115 7.37 -0.16 15.01
C ILE A 115 8.04 1.18 14.70
N ILE A 116 8.20 1.47 13.44
CA ILE A 116 8.78 2.71 12.93
C ILE A 116 7.64 3.63 12.49
N TYR A 117 7.40 4.68 13.25
CA TYR A 117 6.45 5.73 12.92
C TYR A 117 7.17 6.96 12.38
N THR A 118 6.97 7.28 11.10
CA THR A 118 7.72 8.36 10.44
C THR A 118 7.10 9.74 10.60
N GLY A 119 5.81 9.82 10.92
CA GLY A 119 5.03 11.04 10.73
C GLY A 119 4.81 11.34 9.25
N PHE A 120 4.43 12.59 8.96
CA PHE A 120 4.21 13.04 7.58
C PHE A 120 5.52 13.11 6.80
N VAL A 121 5.50 12.53 5.60
CA VAL A 121 6.62 12.55 4.65
C VAL A 121 6.25 13.39 3.44
N ASN A 122 7.01 14.46 3.21
CA ASN A 122 6.80 15.34 2.06
C ASN A 122 7.69 14.92 0.88
N GLY A 123 7.21 14.00 0.06
CA GLY A 123 7.94 13.46 -1.09
C GLY A 123 8.92 12.34 -0.75
N GLY A 124 9.54 11.75 -1.77
CA GLY A 124 10.52 10.67 -1.58
C GLY A 124 9.90 9.32 -1.15
N MET A 125 8.62 9.09 -1.41
CA MET A 125 7.93 7.84 -1.04
C MET A 125 8.58 6.61 -1.68
N GLU A 126 9.18 6.74 -2.85
CA GLU A 126 9.95 5.70 -3.52
C GLU A 126 11.08 5.14 -2.65
N TYR A 127 11.70 5.97 -1.82
CA TYR A 127 12.75 5.53 -0.88
C TYR A 127 12.16 4.73 0.28
N TYR A 128 10.98 5.12 0.79
CA TYR A 128 10.30 4.40 1.86
C TYR A 128 9.78 3.05 1.37
N TYR A 129 9.19 2.97 0.17
CA TYR A 129 8.83 1.68 -0.43
C TYR A 129 10.05 0.78 -0.62
N SER A 130 11.23 1.34 -0.93
CA SER A 130 12.47 0.57 -1.05
C SER A 130 13.02 0.03 0.28
N LEU A 131 12.47 0.47 1.42
CA LEU A 131 12.78 -0.12 2.73
C LEU A 131 11.93 -1.37 3.02
N MET A 132 10.78 -1.51 2.35
CA MET A 132 9.78 -2.52 2.64
C MET A 132 10.05 -3.84 1.90
N ASN A 133 9.58 -4.94 2.47
CA ASN A 133 9.52 -6.26 1.84
C ASN A 133 8.09 -6.65 1.48
N LEU A 134 7.11 -6.04 2.13
CA LEU A 134 5.69 -6.28 1.98
C LEU A 134 4.93 -4.98 2.24
N TYR A 135 3.94 -4.68 1.41
CA TYR A 135 3.01 -3.57 1.66
C TYR A 135 1.65 -4.09 2.11
N VAL A 136 1.09 -3.53 3.20
CA VAL A 136 -0.18 -3.96 3.78
C VAL A 136 -1.15 -2.79 3.89
N LEU A 137 -2.33 -2.91 3.28
CA LEU A 137 -3.41 -1.93 3.37
C LEU A 137 -4.72 -2.62 3.80
N PRO A 138 -5.00 -2.78 5.11
CA PRO A 138 -6.19 -3.45 5.62
C PRO A 138 -7.39 -2.49 5.74
N SER A 139 -7.59 -1.63 4.76
CA SER A 139 -8.58 -0.55 4.79
C SER A 139 -10.02 -1.06 4.76
N TYR A 140 -10.92 -0.39 5.46
CA TYR A 140 -12.37 -0.63 5.42
C TYR A 140 -13.04 0.03 4.21
N ARG A 141 -12.45 1.10 3.66
CA ARG A 141 -12.97 1.84 2.50
C ARG A 141 -11.84 2.43 1.69
N GLU A 142 -11.90 2.23 0.37
CA GLU A 142 -11.03 2.89 -0.59
C GLU A 142 -11.82 3.34 -1.82
N GLY A 143 -11.49 4.51 -2.33
CA GLY A 143 -11.90 4.93 -3.67
C GLY A 143 -11.06 4.20 -4.71
N PHE A 144 -9.77 4.52 -4.73
CA PHE A 144 -8.72 3.77 -5.43
C PHE A 144 -7.39 3.96 -4.69
N PRO A 145 -6.73 2.89 -4.20
CA PRO A 145 -5.59 3.00 -3.30
C PRO A 145 -4.29 3.24 -4.07
N THR A 146 -3.85 4.49 -4.23
CA THR A 146 -2.60 4.82 -4.92
C THR A 146 -1.38 4.17 -4.27
N GLY A 147 -1.33 4.07 -2.93
CA GLY A 147 -0.25 3.41 -2.22
C GLY A 147 -0.06 1.93 -2.60
N VAL A 148 -1.16 1.22 -2.92
CA VAL A 148 -1.11 -0.16 -3.45
C VAL A 148 -0.45 -0.21 -4.82
N LEU A 149 -0.77 0.76 -5.70
CA LEU A 149 -0.16 0.80 -7.03
C LEU A 149 1.30 1.25 -6.97
N GLU A 150 1.61 2.26 -6.15
CA GLU A 150 2.98 2.75 -5.96
C GLU A 150 3.89 1.65 -5.40
N SER A 151 3.43 0.90 -4.40
CA SER A 151 4.19 -0.21 -3.82
C SER A 151 4.41 -1.34 -4.83
N GLN A 152 3.41 -1.71 -5.63
CA GLN A 152 3.57 -2.68 -6.72
C GLN A 152 4.52 -2.18 -7.80
N ALA A 153 4.48 -0.88 -8.17
CA ALA A 153 5.44 -0.28 -9.10
C ALA A 153 6.89 -0.40 -8.59
N MET A 154 7.06 -0.44 -7.26
CA MET A 154 8.34 -0.66 -6.57
C MET A 154 8.64 -2.15 -6.30
N GLU A 155 7.95 -3.06 -6.99
CA GLU A 155 8.13 -4.51 -6.92
C GLU A 155 7.81 -5.10 -5.53
N LEU A 156 6.92 -4.47 -4.75
CA LEU A 156 6.49 -5.04 -3.49
C LEU A 156 5.27 -5.96 -3.67
N PRO A 157 5.25 -7.13 -3.04
CA PRO A 157 4.01 -7.86 -2.83
C PRO A 157 3.06 -7.05 -1.96
N VAL A 158 1.75 -7.25 -2.16
CA VAL A 158 0.72 -6.46 -1.49
C VAL A 158 -0.28 -7.35 -0.78
N LEU A 159 -0.66 -6.96 0.45
CA LEU A 159 -1.85 -7.44 1.14
C LEU A 159 -2.87 -6.31 1.24
N THR A 160 -4.10 -6.56 0.78
CA THR A 160 -5.17 -5.58 0.90
C THR A 160 -6.54 -6.24 1.06
N THR A 161 -7.54 -5.50 1.50
CA THR A 161 -8.90 -6.00 1.73
C THR A 161 -9.74 -6.02 0.45
N ARG A 162 -10.79 -6.85 0.40
CA ARG A 162 -11.76 -6.91 -0.72
C ARG A 162 -12.79 -5.77 -0.67
N VAL A 163 -12.32 -4.54 -0.52
CA VAL A 163 -13.21 -3.35 -0.59
C VAL A 163 -13.17 -2.75 -1.99
N THR A 164 -14.19 -1.95 -2.31
CA THR A 164 -14.26 -1.22 -3.58
C THR A 164 -12.97 -0.42 -3.80
N GLY A 165 -12.40 -0.49 -4.98
CA GLY A 165 -11.12 0.15 -5.32
C GLY A 165 -9.91 -0.77 -5.10
N CYS A 166 -9.84 -1.50 -3.99
CA CYS A 166 -8.77 -2.47 -3.78
C CYS A 166 -8.91 -3.69 -4.69
N CYS A 167 -10.16 -4.11 -4.99
CA CYS A 167 -10.41 -5.27 -5.87
C CYS A 167 -9.82 -5.09 -7.28
N ASP A 168 -9.74 -3.86 -7.75
CA ASP A 168 -9.22 -3.55 -9.09
C ASP A 168 -7.73 -3.15 -9.07
N ALA A 169 -7.14 -2.98 -7.85
CA ALA A 169 -5.78 -2.51 -7.68
C ALA A 169 -4.72 -3.63 -7.64
N ILE A 170 -5.13 -4.87 -7.42
CA ILE A 170 -4.24 -6.04 -7.44
C ILE A 170 -4.76 -7.14 -8.36
N CYS A 171 -3.84 -7.95 -8.88
CA CYS A 171 -4.15 -9.25 -9.49
C CYS A 171 -3.99 -10.33 -8.41
N ASP A 172 -5.13 -10.77 -7.85
CA ASP A 172 -5.18 -11.72 -6.72
C ASP A 172 -4.38 -12.99 -7.00
N GLY A 173 -3.54 -13.37 -6.05
CA GLY A 173 -2.65 -14.53 -6.14
C GLY A 173 -1.41 -14.33 -7.01
N ARG A 174 -1.24 -13.17 -7.68
CA ARG A 174 -0.11 -12.88 -8.56
C ARG A 174 0.67 -11.64 -8.14
N SER A 175 0.01 -10.50 -7.94
CA SER A 175 0.66 -9.27 -7.47
C SER A 175 0.43 -9.00 -5.98
N GLY A 176 -0.53 -9.67 -5.38
CA GLY A 176 -0.89 -9.54 -3.98
C GLY A 176 -1.93 -10.57 -3.58
N LEU A 177 -2.33 -10.54 -2.31
CA LEU A 177 -3.38 -11.38 -1.75
C LEU A 177 -4.42 -10.50 -1.06
N PHE A 178 -5.67 -10.97 -1.07
CA PHE A 178 -6.69 -10.37 -0.22
C PHE A 178 -6.61 -10.89 1.20
N ILE A 179 -6.85 -9.98 2.13
CA ILE A 179 -6.97 -10.22 3.57
C ILE A 179 -8.33 -9.75 4.06
N THR A 180 -8.74 -10.27 5.20
CA THR A 180 -9.82 -9.73 6.00
C THR A 180 -9.30 -8.69 7.00
N HIS A 181 -10.18 -8.20 7.89
CA HIS A 181 -9.75 -7.32 9.00
C HIS A 181 -9.38 -8.11 10.26
N ASP A 182 -9.45 -9.44 10.20
CA ASP A 182 -9.05 -10.31 11.29
C ASP A 182 -7.51 -10.33 11.39
N PRO A 183 -6.93 -10.01 12.56
CA PRO A 183 -5.49 -10.07 12.74
C PRO A 183 -4.88 -11.44 12.43
N GLU A 184 -5.57 -12.53 12.74
CA GLU A 184 -5.09 -13.90 12.46
C GLU A 184 -4.93 -14.15 10.96
N ASP A 185 -5.90 -13.73 10.14
CA ASP A 185 -5.81 -13.84 8.68
C ASP A 185 -4.68 -12.96 8.12
N ILE A 186 -4.49 -11.77 8.69
CA ILE A 186 -3.38 -10.89 8.28
C ILE A 186 -2.04 -11.56 8.57
N VAL A 187 -1.85 -12.16 9.74
CA VAL A 187 -0.64 -12.92 10.12
C VAL A 187 -0.41 -14.07 9.15
N GLU A 188 -1.44 -14.90 8.91
CA GLU A 188 -1.32 -16.04 7.97
C GLU A 188 -0.81 -15.58 6.60
N LYS A 189 -1.35 -14.48 6.08
CA LYS A 189 -0.95 -13.96 4.77
C LYS A 189 0.43 -13.28 4.76
N ILE A 190 0.83 -12.64 5.86
CA ILE A 190 2.20 -12.14 6.03
C ILE A 190 3.19 -13.31 5.96
N ASP A 191 2.92 -14.41 6.68
CA ASP A 191 3.79 -15.59 6.70
C ASP A 191 3.79 -16.33 5.36
N GLU A 192 2.67 -16.35 4.62
CA GLU A 192 2.66 -16.89 3.26
C GLU A 192 3.65 -16.13 2.35
N ILE A 193 3.81 -14.84 2.51
CA ILE A 193 4.75 -14.03 1.72
C ILE A 193 6.16 -14.13 2.29
N ARG A 194 6.33 -13.96 3.60
CA ARG A 194 7.63 -13.96 4.27
C ARG A 194 8.35 -15.30 4.15
N LEU A 195 7.65 -16.39 4.40
CA LEU A 195 8.24 -17.73 4.51
C LEU A 195 8.14 -18.56 3.22
N LYS A 196 7.07 -18.35 2.44
CA LYS A 196 6.78 -19.18 1.24
C LYS A 196 7.05 -18.47 -0.08
N HIS A 197 7.42 -17.16 -0.04
CA HIS A 197 7.70 -16.32 -1.23
C HIS A 197 6.62 -16.44 -2.32
N ARG A 198 5.34 -16.45 -1.92
CA ARG A 198 4.21 -16.78 -2.79
C ARG A 198 3.97 -15.77 -3.91
N ILE A 199 4.35 -14.50 -3.71
CA ILE A 199 4.08 -13.40 -4.65
C ILE A 199 5.39 -12.87 -5.23
N ASP A 200 5.44 -12.79 -6.57
CA ASP A 200 6.54 -12.12 -7.28
C ASP A 200 6.21 -10.63 -7.49
N GLY A 201 6.95 -9.77 -6.82
CA GLY A 201 6.78 -8.32 -6.95
C GLY A 201 6.98 -7.78 -8.37
N LYS A 202 7.81 -8.45 -9.19
CA LYS A 202 8.02 -8.05 -10.60
C LYS A 202 6.73 -8.13 -11.41
N PHE A 203 5.90 -9.14 -11.17
CA PHE A 203 4.60 -9.22 -11.81
C PHE A 203 3.72 -8.02 -11.44
N GLY A 204 3.73 -7.60 -10.17
CA GLY A 204 2.99 -6.42 -9.71
C GLY A 204 3.42 -5.15 -10.45
N ARG A 205 4.73 -4.96 -10.64
CA ARG A 205 5.28 -3.84 -11.41
C ARG A 205 4.79 -3.86 -12.87
N GLU A 206 4.89 -4.98 -13.58
CA GLU A 206 4.42 -5.08 -14.97
C GLU A 206 2.91 -4.85 -15.07
N TRP A 207 2.13 -5.33 -14.11
CA TRP A 207 0.70 -5.06 -14.00
C TRP A 207 0.41 -3.55 -13.90
N VAL A 208 1.11 -2.82 -13.02
CA VAL A 208 0.94 -1.37 -12.87
C VAL A 208 1.38 -0.63 -14.13
N LYS A 209 2.51 -1.00 -14.74
CA LYS A 209 2.99 -0.41 -15.99
C LYS A 209 2.00 -0.59 -17.14
N GLU A 210 1.34 -1.73 -17.19
CA GLU A 210 0.39 -2.02 -18.27
C GLU A 210 -0.91 -1.25 -18.12
N TYR A 211 -1.47 -1.20 -16.89
CA TYR A 211 -2.84 -0.74 -16.67
C TYR A 211 -2.96 0.62 -15.97
N PHE A 212 -1.93 1.07 -15.27
CA PHE A 212 -2.01 2.24 -14.38
C PHE A 212 -0.88 3.26 -14.58
N ASP A 213 -0.05 3.10 -15.59
CA ASP A 213 0.98 4.10 -15.90
C ASP A 213 0.34 5.45 -16.24
N CYS A 214 0.87 6.53 -15.63
CA CYS A 214 0.27 7.87 -15.75
C CYS A 214 0.21 8.37 -17.20
N ARG A 215 1.17 8.02 -18.05
CA ARG A 215 1.17 8.44 -19.46
C ARG A 215 0.02 7.81 -20.23
N LYS A 216 -0.28 6.53 -19.95
CA LYS A 216 -1.43 5.84 -20.55
C LYS A 216 -2.75 6.45 -20.07
N VAL A 217 -2.86 6.72 -18.77
CA VAL A 217 -4.05 7.36 -18.20
C VAL A 217 -4.26 8.76 -18.76
N TRP A 218 -3.20 9.55 -18.88
CA TRP A 218 -3.29 10.90 -19.45
C TRP A 218 -3.67 10.89 -20.92
N CYS A 219 -3.15 9.95 -21.72
CA CYS A 219 -3.60 9.76 -23.11
C CYS A 219 -5.10 9.45 -23.21
N GLU A 220 -5.66 8.66 -22.31
CA GLU A 220 -7.11 8.40 -22.27
C GLU A 220 -7.89 9.66 -21.86
N ILE A 221 -7.39 10.45 -20.91
CA ILE A 221 -7.99 11.73 -20.53
C ILE A 221 -8.01 12.70 -21.73
N GLU A 222 -6.91 12.84 -22.44
CA GLU A 222 -6.82 13.73 -23.60
C GLU A 222 -7.84 13.40 -24.70
N LYS A 223 -8.17 12.12 -24.90
CA LYS A 223 -9.20 11.69 -25.86
C LYS A 223 -10.60 12.22 -25.54
N LEU A 224 -10.88 12.54 -24.26
CA LEU A 224 -12.18 13.07 -23.83
C LEU A 224 -12.35 14.56 -24.18
N TYR A 225 -11.28 15.28 -24.48
CA TYR A 225 -11.28 16.70 -24.84
C TYR A 225 -11.20 16.93 -26.35
N LYS A 226 -11.09 15.89 -27.13
CA LYS A 226 -11.10 15.90 -28.61
C LYS A 226 -12.46 15.48 -29.14
#